data_7bad8641385a7a4321716efbe7a69eaf
#
_entry.id   7bad8641385a7a4321716efbe7a69eaf
#
_cell.length_a   1.000
_cell.length_b   1.000
_cell.length_c   1.000
_cell.angle_alpha   90.00
_cell.angle_beta   90.00
_cell.angle_gamma   90.00
#
_symmetry.space_group_name_H-M   'P 1'
#
loop_
_entity.id
_entity.type
_entity.pdbx_description
1 polymer ?
#
loop_
_entity_poly.entity_id
_entity_poly.type
_entity_poly.pdbx_seq_one_letter_code
_entity_poly.pdbx_strand_id
1 'polypeptide(L)'
;VFIRHTHLAQEVDEDTFFHSPETGGTVVSTALDEMKRVIKDRYSPDDWNIYGAQASDGDNTSSDNERTERLLTETILPACQYYAYLEVGREGEHFPPGFARRHSDLWQTYARVVASGAPLAMRKVNHRRDIFPVFRELFQKKPAEAA
;
A
#
# COMPACT_ATOMS: atom_id res chain seq x y z
N VAL A 1 -14.18 1.47 -1.14
CA VAL A 1 -13.64 2.66 -1.83
C VAL A 1 -12.41 2.23 -2.61
N PHE A 2 -12.32 2.65 -3.85
CA PHE A 2 -11.18 2.39 -4.73
C PHE A 2 -10.48 3.69 -5.07
N ILE A 3 -9.19 3.76 -4.79
CA ILE A 3 -8.35 4.92 -5.13
C ILE A 3 -7.30 4.47 -6.12
N ARG A 4 -7.38 5.00 -7.33
CA ARG A 4 -6.36 4.79 -8.35
C ARG A 4 -5.35 5.93 -8.29
N HIS A 5 -4.08 5.62 -8.41
CA HIS A 5 -3.04 6.63 -8.35
C HIS A 5 -1.92 6.38 -9.36
N THR A 6 -1.44 7.48 -9.92
CA THR A 6 -0.20 7.62 -10.67
C THR A 6 0.56 8.83 -10.09
N HIS A 7 0.82 9.87 -10.87
CA HIS A 7 1.28 11.16 -10.34
C HIS A 7 0.15 11.96 -9.66
N LEU A 8 -1.11 11.60 -9.95
CA LEU A 8 -2.31 12.09 -9.26
C LEU A 8 -3.10 10.90 -8.71
N ALA A 9 -3.90 11.14 -7.70
CA ALA A 9 -4.81 10.14 -7.16
C ALA A 9 -6.26 10.58 -7.29
N GLN A 10 -7.13 9.60 -7.49
CA GLN A 10 -8.55 9.83 -7.66
C GLN A 10 -9.34 8.62 -7.17
N GLU A 11 -10.42 8.89 -6.43
CA GLU A 11 -11.44 7.88 -6.19
C GLU A 11 -12.14 7.53 -7.50
N VAL A 12 -12.30 6.24 -7.74
CA VAL A 12 -12.95 5.70 -8.93
C VAL A 12 -13.92 4.58 -8.56
N ASP A 13 -14.80 4.21 -9.46
CA ASP A 13 -15.61 3.00 -9.31
C ASP A 13 -14.78 1.72 -9.50
N GLU A 14 -15.35 0.59 -9.13
CA GLU A 14 -14.69 -0.71 -9.19
C GLU A 14 -14.31 -1.10 -10.61
N ASP A 15 -15.18 -0.85 -11.59
CA ASP A 15 -14.92 -1.19 -12.99
C ASP A 15 -13.74 -0.39 -13.55
N THR A 16 -13.71 0.90 -13.30
CA THR A 16 -12.58 1.78 -13.65
C THR A 16 -11.29 1.36 -12.97
N PHE A 17 -11.35 0.97 -11.69
CA PHE A 17 -10.18 0.55 -10.93
C PHE A 17 -9.52 -0.70 -11.53
N PHE A 18 -10.30 -1.70 -11.92
CA PHE A 18 -9.77 -2.98 -12.40
C PHE A 18 -9.52 -3.04 -13.92
N HIS A 19 -10.21 -2.25 -14.71
CA HIS A 19 -10.21 -2.41 -16.16
C HIS A 19 -9.63 -1.22 -16.95
N SER A 20 -9.46 -0.05 -16.34
CA SER A 20 -8.87 1.08 -17.03
C SER A 20 -7.35 1.07 -16.95
N PRO A 21 -6.63 0.98 -18.07
CA PRO A 21 -5.18 1.11 -18.08
C PRO A 21 -4.77 2.54 -17.73
N GLU A 22 -3.82 2.68 -16.83
CA GLU A 22 -3.14 3.95 -16.61
C GLU A 22 -1.63 3.78 -16.69
N THR A 23 -0.98 4.76 -17.29
CA THR A 23 0.48 4.83 -17.40
C THR A 23 0.95 6.20 -16.94
N GLY A 24 2.08 6.26 -16.25
CA GLY A 24 2.66 7.50 -15.77
C GLY A 24 3.61 7.28 -14.60
N GLY A 25 4.30 8.34 -14.20
CA GLY A 25 5.11 8.31 -12.98
C GLY A 25 4.23 8.18 -11.73
N THR A 26 4.80 7.69 -10.65
CA THR A 26 4.08 7.46 -9.39
C THR A 26 4.49 8.47 -8.33
N VAL A 27 3.50 9.07 -7.67
CA VAL A 27 3.65 9.91 -6.47
C VAL A 27 2.70 9.36 -5.41
N VAL A 28 3.22 8.52 -4.53
CA VAL A 28 2.43 7.74 -3.56
C VAL A 28 1.72 8.62 -2.55
N SER A 29 2.32 9.75 -2.14
CA SER A 29 1.69 10.68 -1.20
C SER A 29 0.34 11.19 -1.69
N THR A 30 0.11 11.29 -3.01
CA THR A 30 -1.18 11.72 -3.56
C THR A 30 -2.30 10.74 -3.25
N ALA A 31 -2.00 9.43 -3.27
CA ALA A 31 -2.96 8.39 -2.89
C ALA A 31 -3.33 8.47 -1.40
N LEU A 32 -2.35 8.75 -0.55
CA LEU A 32 -2.57 8.91 0.89
C LEU A 32 -3.35 10.20 1.20
N ASP A 33 -3.08 11.30 0.49
CA ASP A 33 -3.87 12.52 0.59
C ASP A 33 -5.34 12.29 0.18
N GLU A 34 -5.57 11.54 -0.90
CA GLU A 34 -6.93 11.20 -1.34
C GLU A 34 -7.62 10.27 -0.31
N MET A 35 -6.92 9.28 0.22
CA MET A 35 -7.44 8.42 1.29
C MET A 35 -7.81 9.25 2.53
N LYS A 36 -6.94 10.17 2.95
CA LYS A 36 -7.20 11.11 4.05
C LYS A 36 -8.46 11.93 3.79
N ARG A 37 -8.64 12.45 2.57
CA ARG A 37 -9.83 13.22 2.18
C ARG A 37 -11.10 12.36 2.32
N VAL A 38 -11.08 11.14 1.77
CA VAL A 38 -12.20 10.20 1.83
C VAL A 38 -12.56 9.83 3.25
N ILE A 39 -11.58 9.55 4.09
CA ILE A 39 -11.78 9.25 5.53
C ILE A 39 -12.46 10.45 6.20
N LYS A 40 -11.90 11.63 6.03
CA LYS A 40 -12.42 12.85 6.65
C LYS A 40 -13.86 13.18 6.23
N ASP A 41 -14.15 13.00 4.95
CA ASP A 41 -15.44 13.43 4.40
C ASP A 41 -16.58 12.44 4.69
N ARG A 42 -16.27 11.12 4.80
CA ARG A 42 -17.32 10.08 4.83
C ARG A 42 -17.16 8.99 5.88
N TYR A 43 -15.96 8.77 6.39
CA TYR A 43 -15.67 7.60 7.23
C TYR A 43 -14.88 8.00 8.48
N SER A 44 -15.54 8.72 9.40
CA SER A 44 -14.90 9.07 10.67
C SER A 44 -14.39 7.83 11.41
N PRO A 45 -13.13 7.82 11.89
CA PRO A 45 -12.61 6.70 12.70
C PRO A 45 -13.38 6.45 13.99
N ASP A 46 -14.19 7.42 14.46
CA ASP A 46 -15.05 7.24 15.62
C ASP A 46 -16.26 6.32 15.33
N ASP A 47 -16.67 6.25 14.05
CA ASP A 47 -17.85 5.51 13.61
C ASP A 47 -17.49 4.29 12.75
N TRP A 48 -16.28 4.25 12.18
CA TRP A 48 -15.86 3.25 11.19
C TRP A 48 -14.54 2.58 11.56
N ASN A 49 -14.49 1.26 11.39
CA ASN A 49 -13.22 0.54 11.37
C ASN A 49 -12.61 0.61 9.97
N ILE A 50 -11.51 1.32 9.84
CA ILE A 50 -10.87 1.59 8.55
C ILE A 50 -9.72 0.60 8.33
N TYR A 51 -9.69 0.00 7.15
CA TYR A 51 -8.64 -0.90 6.69
C TYR A 51 -8.09 -0.38 5.37
N GLY A 52 -6.77 -0.18 5.30
CA GLY A 52 -6.10 0.18 4.06
C GLY A 52 -5.51 -1.04 3.35
N ALA A 53 -5.59 -1.04 2.02
CA ALA A 53 -4.92 -2.04 1.19
C ALA A 53 -4.31 -1.33 -0.03
N GLN A 54 -3.01 -1.47 -0.22
CA GLN A 54 -2.28 -0.86 -1.32
C GLN A 54 -1.49 -1.91 -2.08
N ALA A 55 -1.62 -1.89 -3.40
CA ALA A 55 -0.75 -2.62 -4.31
C ALA A 55 0.04 -1.64 -5.18
N SER A 56 1.33 -1.88 -5.36
CA SER A 56 2.25 -1.04 -6.12
C SER A 56 3.36 -1.89 -6.74
N ASP A 57 3.95 -1.45 -7.82
CA ASP A 57 5.18 -2.05 -8.38
C ASP A 57 6.46 -1.55 -7.69
N GLY A 58 6.32 -0.72 -6.66
CA GLY A 58 7.42 -0.15 -5.89
C GLY A 58 7.96 1.17 -6.43
N ASP A 59 7.43 1.64 -7.55
CA ASP A 59 7.82 2.94 -8.09
C ASP A 59 7.27 4.06 -7.22
N ASN A 60 8.12 5.03 -6.94
CA ASN A 60 7.78 6.31 -6.34
C ASN A 60 8.86 7.34 -6.69
N THR A 61 8.49 8.59 -6.78
CA THR A 61 9.45 9.67 -6.88
C THR A 61 10.23 9.76 -5.57
N SER A 62 11.56 9.66 -5.62
CA SER A 62 12.41 9.59 -4.42
C SER A 62 12.22 10.77 -3.46
N SER A 63 11.96 11.96 -3.97
CA SER A 63 11.65 13.15 -3.16
C SER A 63 10.30 13.07 -2.44
N ASP A 64 9.42 12.14 -2.83
CA ASP A 64 8.10 11.92 -2.21
C ASP A 64 8.14 10.96 -1.02
N ASN A 65 9.20 10.17 -0.86
CA ASN A 65 9.26 9.13 0.16
C ASN A 65 9.14 9.68 1.59
N GLU A 66 9.77 10.81 1.88
CA GLU A 66 9.67 11.45 3.21
C GLU A 66 8.24 11.91 3.51
N ARG A 67 7.57 12.51 2.52
CA ARG A 67 6.17 12.91 2.64
C ARG A 67 5.25 11.70 2.81
N THR A 68 5.49 10.64 2.04
CA THR A 68 4.76 9.37 2.15
C THR A 68 4.88 8.79 3.54
N GLU A 69 6.10 8.68 4.09
CA GLU A 69 6.36 8.18 5.44
C GLU A 69 5.62 9.01 6.50
N ARG A 70 5.69 10.34 6.42
CA ARG A 70 5.01 11.24 7.34
C ARG A 70 3.49 11.12 7.27
N LEU A 71 2.90 11.10 6.06
CA LEU A 71 1.45 10.91 5.90
C LEU A 71 0.97 9.56 6.47
N LEU A 72 1.73 8.50 6.23
CA LEU A 72 1.41 7.19 6.81
C LEU A 72 1.42 7.25 8.33
N THR A 73 2.51 7.72 8.93
CA THR A 73 2.71 7.65 10.39
C THR A 73 1.83 8.63 11.17
N GLU A 74 1.65 9.84 10.66
CA GLU A 74 0.96 10.90 11.39
C GLU A 74 -0.54 10.99 11.09
N THR A 75 -0.99 10.44 9.96
CA THR A 75 -2.38 10.63 9.51
C THR A 75 -3.12 9.33 9.23
N ILE A 76 -2.57 8.47 8.37
CA ILE A 76 -3.31 7.31 7.86
C ILE A 76 -3.36 6.18 8.90
N LEU A 77 -2.20 5.76 9.41
CA LEU A 77 -2.14 4.64 10.34
C LEU A 77 -2.86 4.89 11.67
N PRO A 78 -2.82 6.11 12.26
CA PRO A 78 -3.64 6.43 13.43
C PRO A 78 -5.16 6.30 13.19
N ALA A 79 -5.62 6.49 11.95
CA ALA A 79 -7.03 6.36 11.57
C ALA A 79 -7.41 4.91 11.19
N CYS A 80 -6.43 4.03 10.95
CA CYS A 80 -6.65 2.68 10.47
C CYS A 80 -6.50 1.65 11.59
N GLN A 81 -7.35 0.61 11.55
CA GLN A 81 -7.16 -0.60 12.35
C GLN A 81 -5.99 -1.42 11.81
N TYR A 82 -5.77 -1.39 10.50
CA TYR A 82 -4.73 -2.15 9.83
C TYR A 82 -4.51 -1.63 8.42
N TYR A 83 -3.26 -1.70 7.96
CA TYR A 83 -2.88 -1.34 6.60
C TYR A 83 -2.01 -2.45 5.99
N ALA A 84 -2.33 -2.88 4.78
CA ALA A 84 -1.58 -3.87 4.03
C ALA A 84 -0.94 -3.24 2.80
N TYR A 85 0.38 -3.37 2.66
CA TYR A 85 1.13 -2.99 1.48
C TYR A 85 1.63 -4.21 0.72
N LEU A 86 1.32 -4.26 -0.56
CA LEU A 86 1.74 -5.33 -1.46
C LEU A 86 2.59 -4.77 -2.59
N GLU A 87 3.88 -5.15 -2.63
CA GLU A 87 4.74 -4.81 -3.76
C GLU A 87 4.73 -5.95 -4.78
N VAL A 88 4.25 -5.62 -5.98
CA VAL A 88 4.13 -6.56 -7.10
C VAL A 88 5.37 -6.46 -7.98
N GLY A 89 6.14 -7.53 -8.07
CA GLY A 89 7.29 -7.62 -8.97
C GLY A 89 6.87 -7.79 -10.42
N ARG A 90 7.77 -7.45 -11.34
CA ARG A 90 7.56 -7.68 -12.76
C ARG A 90 7.81 -9.17 -13.09
N GLU A 91 6.88 -9.78 -13.81
CA GLU A 91 7.06 -11.13 -14.33
C GLU A 91 8.28 -11.19 -15.26
N GLY A 92 9.15 -12.20 -15.08
CA GLY A 92 10.28 -12.44 -15.98
C GLY A 92 11.58 -11.70 -15.64
N GLU A 93 11.64 -10.90 -14.59
CA GLU A 93 12.91 -10.39 -14.09
C GLU A 93 13.76 -11.52 -13.48
N HIS A 94 14.58 -12.16 -14.31
CA HIS A 94 15.62 -13.07 -13.87
C HIS A 94 16.87 -12.25 -13.56
N PHE A 95 17.19 -12.10 -12.30
CA PHE A 95 18.48 -11.53 -11.91
C PHE A 95 19.55 -12.62 -11.99
N PRO A 96 20.74 -12.31 -12.54
CA PRO A 96 21.87 -13.24 -12.50
C PRO A 96 22.19 -13.65 -11.05
N PRO A 97 22.67 -14.89 -10.82
CA PRO A 97 23.12 -15.34 -9.51
C PRO A 97 24.13 -14.33 -8.91
N GLY A 98 23.86 -13.83 -7.71
CA GLY A 98 24.70 -12.84 -7.03
C GLY A 98 24.20 -11.39 -7.09
N PHE A 99 23.20 -11.07 -7.93
CA PHE A 99 22.50 -9.79 -7.89
C PHE A 99 21.24 -9.94 -7.05
N ALA A 100 21.35 -9.66 -5.76
CA ALA A 100 20.16 -9.51 -4.92
C ALA A 100 19.32 -8.34 -5.45
N ARG A 101 18.01 -8.56 -5.64
CA ARG A 101 17.07 -7.51 -5.98
C ARG A 101 17.17 -6.43 -4.92
N ARG A 102 17.65 -5.25 -5.28
CA ARG A 102 17.57 -4.09 -4.36
C ARG A 102 16.10 -3.83 -4.07
N HIS A 103 15.79 -3.69 -2.80
CA HIS A 103 14.46 -3.23 -2.42
C HIS A 103 14.23 -1.85 -3.03
N SER A 104 13.00 -1.59 -3.51
CA SER A 104 12.62 -0.25 -3.94
C SER A 104 12.79 0.75 -2.79
N ASP A 105 12.99 2.01 -3.10
CA ASP A 105 13.06 3.06 -2.08
C ASP A 105 11.74 3.17 -1.31
N LEU A 106 10.62 2.92 -2.01
CA LEU A 106 9.30 2.86 -1.39
C LEU A 106 9.20 1.70 -0.40
N TRP A 107 9.68 0.50 -0.76
CA TRP A 107 9.75 -0.64 0.17
C TRP A 107 10.53 -0.31 1.43
N GLN A 108 11.68 0.33 1.29
CA GLN A 108 12.50 0.73 2.44
C GLN A 108 11.78 1.74 3.32
N THR A 109 11.05 2.67 2.72
CA THR A 109 10.22 3.66 3.44
C THR A 109 9.15 2.96 4.28
N TYR A 110 8.40 2.04 3.69
CA TYR A 110 7.38 1.26 4.42
C TYR A 110 8.00 0.35 5.49
N ALA A 111 9.17 -0.23 5.23
CA ALA A 111 9.86 -1.06 6.21
C ALA A 111 10.26 -0.28 7.48
N ARG A 112 10.64 1.00 7.35
CA ARG A 112 10.89 1.87 8.51
C ARG A 112 9.61 2.09 9.33
N VAL A 113 8.49 2.29 8.66
CA VAL A 113 7.18 2.44 9.31
C VAL A 113 6.79 1.16 10.06
N VAL A 114 6.98 -0.01 9.44
CA VAL A 114 6.75 -1.31 10.13
C VAL A 114 7.64 -1.46 11.37
N ALA A 115 8.90 -1.09 11.26
CA ALA A 115 9.86 -1.18 12.37
C ALA A 115 9.49 -0.30 13.57
N SER A 116 8.69 0.74 13.36
CA SER A 116 8.16 1.59 14.46
C SER A 116 7.02 0.95 15.25
N GLY A 117 6.56 -0.25 14.87
CA GLY A 117 5.46 -0.96 15.54
C GLY A 117 4.07 -0.53 15.08
N ALA A 118 3.97 0.18 13.97
CA ALA A 118 2.69 0.62 13.40
C ALA A 118 1.86 -0.58 12.87
N PRO A 119 0.52 -0.47 12.78
CA PRO A 119 -0.37 -1.53 12.31
C PRO A 119 -0.31 -1.69 10.78
N LEU A 120 0.89 -1.89 10.25
CA LEU A 120 1.22 -2.04 8.84
C LEU A 120 1.88 -3.39 8.59
N ALA A 121 1.41 -4.13 7.61
CA ALA A 121 2.09 -5.31 7.11
C ALA A 121 2.46 -5.16 5.64
N MET A 122 3.54 -5.78 5.25
CA MET A 122 4.09 -5.72 3.89
C MET A 122 4.37 -7.13 3.36
N ARG A 123 4.12 -7.33 2.07
CA ARG A 123 4.49 -8.55 1.34
C ARG A 123 4.96 -8.19 -0.06
N LYS A 124 5.82 -9.06 -0.63
CA LYS A 124 6.17 -9.04 -2.06
C LYS A 124 5.51 -10.21 -2.76
N VAL A 125 5.00 -9.96 -3.95
CA VAL A 125 4.52 -10.98 -4.87
C VAL A 125 5.22 -10.82 -6.21
N ASN A 126 5.58 -11.93 -6.85
CA ASN A 126 6.26 -11.91 -8.14
C ASN A 126 5.31 -12.23 -9.30
N HIS A 127 4.11 -12.66 -8.99
CA HIS A 127 3.11 -13.03 -9.98
C HIS A 127 1.73 -12.56 -9.54
N ARG A 128 0.94 -12.01 -10.47
CA ARG A 128 -0.44 -11.53 -10.16
C ARG A 128 -1.35 -12.58 -9.56
N ARG A 129 -1.16 -13.88 -9.86
CA ARG A 129 -1.90 -14.98 -9.23
C ARG A 129 -1.70 -15.08 -7.71
N ASP A 130 -0.59 -14.54 -7.20
CA ASP A 130 -0.25 -14.60 -5.79
C ASP A 130 -0.86 -13.44 -4.98
N ILE A 131 -1.42 -12.42 -5.66
CA ILE A 131 -2.00 -11.23 -5.03
C ILE A 131 -3.15 -11.62 -4.09
N PHE A 132 -4.12 -12.38 -4.58
CA PHE A 132 -5.29 -12.75 -3.78
C PHE A 132 -4.94 -13.65 -2.59
N PRO A 133 -4.15 -14.76 -2.75
CA PRO A 133 -3.70 -15.56 -1.62
C PRO A 133 -2.99 -14.75 -0.54
N VAL A 134 -2.09 -13.84 -0.94
CA VAL A 134 -1.32 -13.02 -0.01
C VAL A 134 -2.20 -11.98 0.70
N PHE A 135 -3.11 -11.31 0.00
CA PHE A 135 -4.08 -10.43 0.66
C PHE A 135 -4.97 -11.20 1.64
N ARG A 136 -5.44 -12.38 1.25
CA ARG A 136 -6.21 -13.22 2.16
C ARG A 136 -5.43 -13.56 3.43
N GLU A 137 -4.15 -13.91 3.32
CA GLU A 137 -3.28 -14.17 4.47
C GLU A 137 -3.14 -12.92 5.36
N LEU A 138 -2.89 -11.75 4.76
CA LEU A 138 -2.70 -10.49 5.48
C LEU A 138 -3.93 -10.06 6.27
N PHE A 139 -5.15 -10.38 5.77
CA PHE A 139 -6.41 -10.02 6.42
C PHE A 139 -7.04 -11.16 7.21
N GLN A 140 -6.40 -12.33 7.31
CA GLN A 140 -6.87 -13.39 8.21
C GLN A 140 -6.70 -12.94 9.67
N LYS A 141 -7.77 -13.06 10.46
CA LYS A 141 -7.64 -12.93 11.92
C LYS A 141 -6.65 -13.98 12.40
N LYS A 142 -5.55 -13.56 13.00
CA LYS A 142 -4.74 -14.50 13.81
C LYS A 142 -5.65 -15.07 14.87
N PRO A 143 -5.66 -16.41 15.09
CA PRO A 143 -6.33 -16.97 16.27
C PRO A 143 -5.81 -16.20 17.48
N ALA A 144 -6.73 -15.78 18.36
CA ALA A 144 -6.30 -15.23 19.64
C ALA A 144 -5.37 -16.28 20.26
N GLU A 145 -4.12 -15.90 20.55
CA GLU A 145 -3.24 -16.77 21.34
C GLU A 145 -4.02 -17.08 22.61
N ALA A 146 -4.32 -18.37 22.80
CA ALA A 146 -4.95 -18.84 24.02
C ALA A 146 -4.04 -18.47 25.18
N ALA A 147 -4.53 -17.58 26.00
CA ALA A 147 -3.85 -17.20 27.22
C ALA A 147 -3.74 -18.39 28.18
#